data_f58023f9f203f849543859621a9d63bc
#
_entry.id   f58023f9f203f849543859621a9d63bc
#
_cell.length_a   1.000
_cell.length_b   1.000
_cell.length_c   1.000
_cell.angle_alpha   90.00
_cell.angle_beta   90.00
_cell.angle_gamma   90.00
#
_symmetry.space_group_name_H-M   'P 1'
#
loop_
_entity.id
_entity.type
_entity.pdbx_description
1 polymer ?
#
loop_
_entity_poly.entity_id
_entity_poly.type
_entity_poly.pdbx_seq_one_letter_code
_entity_poly.pdbx_strand_id
1 'polypeptide(L)'
;MDTWYWALEYVRVFFAYVMILFVWPSVVFRDYLRGRSRTVRFAFCVTVPVVLLHTVVLSLGVFHILYGWLIAVLFYGTLLLGLLRWHPVRREQIKKISRLFLGTYGIRLLLLRLRNRVKNGIGRAHAKFRRSIRGRRCVYLMLGVVVCFGMVYFSYGAFHDYSYGFGDMYRHHSWIYGLLNGTPFYEGIYPEAMHCFIYAMRVLFGVKIYSSQLFLAGIHVAVFLVSAYLLLKELFAWNGTAVLALALFLTVDLLCIDEIFSMSRLQWTLPQEFGLYTQFLCALFLLRCLKTDFSDRSGSRRERIRKFLTDENLLLFLLSLSASLAIHFYVTMMAFFLCVVIAACRLPSLFQKRRFVSLVKAVCLGVLIAVLPMGIAYAKGVPFQGSIGWAVNVINGTDTAEGRTSQAEQILEQAQTSSEQTSKEQTSSGARM
;
A
#
# COMPACT_ATOMS: atom_id res chain seq x y z
N MET A 1 -12.89 8.27 27.52
CA MET A 1 -12.37 7.01 26.93
C MET A 1 -10.87 6.98 27.19
N ASP A 2 -10.34 5.86 27.70
CA ASP A 2 -8.97 5.83 28.19
C ASP A 2 -7.95 5.97 27.06
N THR A 3 -7.00 6.87 27.20
CA THR A 3 -5.88 7.07 26.27
C THR A 3 -5.13 5.75 25.99
N TRP A 4 -5.08 4.86 26.97
CA TRP A 4 -4.49 3.53 26.85
C TRP A 4 -5.19 2.62 25.84
N TYR A 5 -6.50 2.74 25.70
CA TYR A 5 -7.22 1.99 24.65
C TYR A 5 -6.76 2.36 23.26
N TRP A 6 -6.66 3.65 22.97
CA TRP A 6 -6.25 4.13 21.65
C TRP A 6 -4.76 3.86 21.36
N ALA A 7 -3.91 3.94 22.37
CA ALA A 7 -2.51 3.54 22.25
C ALA A 7 -2.39 2.03 21.89
N LEU A 8 -3.22 1.17 22.50
CA LEU A 8 -3.25 -0.25 22.16
C LEU A 8 -3.77 -0.49 20.73
N GLU A 9 -4.81 0.21 20.31
CA GLU A 9 -5.33 0.13 18.94
C GLU A 9 -4.26 0.61 17.90
N TYR A 10 -3.55 1.68 18.20
CA TYR A 10 -2.41 2.11 17.37
C TYR A 10 -1.34 1.02 17.23
N VAL A 11 -0.96 0.39 18.33
CA VAL A 11 0.01 -0.72 18.32
C VAL A 11 -0.52 -1.91 17.52
N ARG A 12 -1.81 -2.23 17.59
CA ARG A 12 -2.44 -3.29 16.78
C ARG A 12 -2.41 -2.97 15.30
N VAL A 13 -2.76 -1.74 14.92
CA VAL A 13 -2.68 -1.25 13.53
C VAL A 13 -1.25 -1.33 13.03
N PHE A 14 -0.28 -0.81 13.81
CA PHE A 14 1.15 -0.87 13.46
C PHE A 14 1.65 -2.31 13.29
N PHE A 15 1.27 -3.20 14.21
CA PHE A 15 1.66 -4.62 14.12
C PHE A 15 1.11 -5.27 12.85
N ALA A 16 -0.19 -5.13 12.57
CA ALA A 16 -0.83 -5.69 11.37
C ALA A 16 -0.19 -5.13 10.09
N TYR A 17 0.07 -3.82 10.06
CA TYR A 17 0.75 -3.14 8.97
C TYR A 17 2.14 -3.71 8.69
N VAL A 18 2.96 -3.86 9.73
CA VAL A 18 4.32 -4.43 9.61
C VAL A 18 4.27 -5.90 9.19
N MET A 19 3.31 -6.67 9.72
CA MET A 19 3.14 -8.08 9.35
C MET A 19 2.80 -8.24 7.87
N ILE A 20 1.87 -7.44 7.35
CA ILE A 20 1.45 -7.54 5.94
C ILE A 20 2.55 -7.02 4.99
N LEU A 21 3.10 -5.83 5.24
CA LEU A 21 4.02 -5.21 4.29
C LEU A 21 5.46 -5.71 4.38
N PHE A 22 5.95 -6.10 5.57
CA PHE A 22 7.37 -6.40 5.72
C PHE A 22 7.65 -7.85 6.11
N VAL A 23 6.90 -8.42 7.05
CA VAL A 23 7.18 -9.78 7.54
C VAL A 23 6.75 -10.82 6.52
N TRP A 24 5.49 -10.77 6.08
CA TRP A 24 4.94 -11.74 5.14
C TRP A 24 5.75 -11.83 3.83
N PRO A 25 6.02 -10.73 3.07
CA PRO A 25 6.78 -10.85 1.84
C PRO A 25 8.24 -11.25 2.07
N SER A 26 8.85 -10.83 3.20
CA SER A 26 10.21 -11.21 3.54
C SER A 26 10.36 -12.71 3.82
N VAL A 27 9.31 -13.35 4.31
CA VAL A 27 9.29 -14.80 4.56
C VAL A 27 8.94 -15.57 3.29
N VAL A 28 7.85 -15.20 2.63
CA VAL A 28 7.33 -15.90 1.45
C VAL A 28 8.28 -15.80 0.26
N PHE A 29 8.82 -14.62 -0.01
CA PHE A 29 9.72 -14.34 -1.13
C PHE A 29 11.20 -14.27 -0.75
N ARG A 30 11.58 -14.94 0.35
CA ARG A 30 12.95 -14.91 0.86
C ARG A 30 14.01 -15.24 -0.19
N ASP A 31 13.78 -16.27 -0.99
CA ASP A 31 14.76 -16.73 -1.98
C ASP A 31 14.98 -15.67 -3.06
N TYR A 32 13.91 -14.99 -3.48
CA TYR A 32 14.00 -13.86 -4.38
C TYR A 32 14.72 -12.66 -3.75
N LEU A 33 14.41 -12.35 -2.49
CA LEU A 33 14.97 -11.20 -1.78
C LEU A 33 16.40 -11.43 -1.29
N ARG A 34 16.87 -12.68 -1.28
CA ARG A 34 18.22 -13.03 -0.85
C ARG A 34 19.26 -12.41 -1.78
N GLY A 35 20.22 -11.69 -1.22
CA GLY A 35 21.28 -11.00 -1.99
C GLY A 35 20.87 -9.65 -2.61
N ARG A 36 19.57 -9.31 -2.66
CA ARG A 36 19.09 -8.03 -3.21
C ARG A 36 19.45 -6.83 -2.34
N SER A 37 19.58 -5.67 -2.94
CA SER A 37 19.84 -4.41 -2.25
C SER A 37 18.70 -4.06 -1.27
N ARG A 38 18.99 -3.20 -0.28
CA ARG A 38 17.95 -2.74 0.66
C ARG A 38 16.81 -1.99 -0.02
N THR A 39 17.16 -1.18 -1.03
CA THR A 39 16.17 -0.43 -1.83
C THR A 39 15.21 -1.37 -2.54
N VAL A 40 15.73 -2.43 -3.18
CA VAL A 40 14.92 -3.45 -3.86
C VAL A 40 14.03 -4.19 -2.88
N ARG A 41 14.56 -4.60 -1.72
CA ARG A 41 13.78 -5.28 -0.69
C ARG A 41 12.66 -4.41 -0.15
N PHE A 42 12.96 -3.15 0.17
CA PHE A 42 11.96 -2.20 0.66
C PHE A 42 10.85 -2.01 -0.38
N ALA A 43 11.21 -1.65 -1.61
CA ALA A 43 10.23 -1.42 -2.68
C ALA A 43 9.36 -2.66 -2.94
N PHE A 44 9.95 -3.86 -2.97
CA PHE A 44 9.23 -5.12 -3.12
C PHE A 44 8.23 -5.34 -1.98
N CYS A 45 8.66 -5.11 -0.74
CA CYS A 45 7.83 -5.29 0.44
C CYS A 45 6.62 -4.34 0.46
N VAL A 46 6.77 -3.10 0.00
CA VAL A 46 5.67 -2.12 0.05
C VAL A 46 4.76 -2.16 -1.18
N THR A 47 5.18 -2.77 -2.29
CA THR A 47 4.37 -2.84 -3.52
C THR A 47 3.66 -4.19 -3.69
N VAL A 48 4.37 -5.30 -3.50
CA VAL A 48 3.84 -6.65 -3.77
C VAL A 48 2.61 -6.99 -2.94
N PRO A 49 2.58 -6.80 -1.60
CA PRO A 49 1.38 -7.11 -0.82
C PRO A 49 0.17 -6.29 -1.26
N VAL A 50 0.36 -5.01 -1.59
CA VAL A 50 -0.72 -4.12 -2.02
C VAL A 50 -1.33 -4.60 -3.34
N VAL A 51 -0.49 -4.90 -4.35
CA VAL A 51 -0.95 -5.43 -5.65
C VAL A 51 -1.61 -6.80 -5.49
N LEU A 52 -1.03 -7.70 -4.69
CA LEU A 52 -1.60 -9.03 -4.48
C LEU A 52 -2.93 -8.98 -3.74
N LEU A 53 -3.04 -8.17 -2.68
CA LEU A 53 -4.31 -8.01 -1.95
C LEU A 53 -5.39 -7.43 -2.85
N HIS A 54 -5.08 -6.38 -3.61
CA HIS A 54 -6.00 -5.82 -4.59
C HIS A 54 -6.50 -6.88 -5.57
N THR A 55 -5.58 -7.59 -6.21
CA THR A 55 -5.93 -8.58 -7.23
C THR A 55 -6.72 -9.76 -6.64
N VAL A 56 -6.26 -10.30 -5.50
CA VAL A 56 -6.89 -11.49 -4.90
C VAL A 56 -8.25 -11.14 -4.28
N VAL A 57 -8.33 -10.10 -3.45
CA VAL A 57 -9.57 -9.74 -2.75
C VAL A 57 -10.67 -9.36 -3.74
N LEU A 58 -10.35 -8.49 -4.71
CA LEU A 58 -11.35 -8.08 -5.69
C LEU A 58 -11.75 -9.22 -6.63
N SER A 59 -10.80 -10.03 -7.10
CA SER A 59 -11.16 -11.18 -7.93
C SER A 59 -12.07 -12.14 -7.20
N LEU A 60 -11.76 -12.50 -5.95
CA LEU A 60 -12.62 -13.37 -5.15
C LEU A 60 -14.00 -12.71 -4.91
N GLY A 61 -14.03 -11.40 -4.68
CA GLY A 61 -15.29 -10.65 -4.49
C GLY A 61 -16.15 -10.65 -5.75
N VAL A 62 -15.58 -10.36 -6.91
CA VAL A 62 -16.31 -10.35 -8.21
C VAL A 62 -16.87 -11.74 -8.57
N PHE A 63 -16.24 -12.82 -8.09
CA PHE A 63 -16.76 -14.18 -8.24
C PHE A 63 -17.66 -14.62 -7.08
N HIS A 64 -18.00 -13.74 -6.12
CA HIS A 64 -18.83 -14.02 -4.95
C HIS A 64 -18.29 -15.12 -4.02
N ILE A 65 -16.97 -15.31 -4.00
CA ILE A 65 -16.27 -16.29 -3.16
C ILE A 65 -15.30 -15.61 -2.17
N LEU A 66 -15.53 -14.33 -1.88
CA LEU A 66 -14.74 -13.56 -0.90
C LEU A 66 -15.16 -13.93 0.52
N TYR A 67 -14.49 -14.92 1.08
CA TYR A 67 -14.64 -15.32 2.48
C TYR A 67 -13.38 -14.95 3.26
N GLY A 68 -13.55 -14.33 4.44
CA GLY A 68 -12.43 -13.92 5.28
C GLY A 68 -11.50 -15.07 5.65
N TRP A 69 -12.06 -16.27 5.92
CA TRP A 69 -11.26 -17.46 6.21
C TRP A 69 -10.35 -17.88 5.03
N LEU A 70 -10.80 -17.67 3.78
CA LEU A 70 -10.01 -18.00 2.60
C LEU A 70 -8.78 -17.11 2.49
N ILE A 71 -8.94 -15.79 2.73
CA ILE A 71 -7.81 -14.85 2.79
C ILE A 71 -6.85 -15.22 3.92
N ALA A 72 -7.38 -15.63 5.08
CA ALA A 72 -6.56 -16.08 6.20
C ALA A 72 -5.77 -17.36 5.85
N VAL A 73 -6.40 -18.34 5.22
CA VAL A 73 -5.73 -19.57 4.77
C VAL A 73 -4.65 -19.25 3.75
N LEU A 74 -4.90 -18.39 2.76
CA LEU A 74 -3.91 -17.99 1.77
C LEU A 74 -2.72 -17.26 2.44
N PHE A 75 -2.99 -16.33 3.35
CA PHE A 75 -1.93 -15.57 4.02
C PHE A 75 -1.10 -16.43 4.98
N TYR A 76 -1.76 -17.10 5.92
CA TYR A 76 -1.06 -17.92 6.94
C TYR A 76 -0.49 -19.22 6.33
N GLY A 77 -1.16 -19.80 5.34
CA GLY A 77 -0.68 -20.97 4.61
C GLY A 77 0.61 -20.68 3.85
N THR A 78 0.66 -19.57 3.10
CA THR A 78 1.89 -19.15 2.40
C THR A 78 3.00 -18.75 3.38
N LEU A 79 2.66 -18.11 4.51
CA LEU A 79 3.61 -17.80 5.57
C LEU A 79 4.21 -19.08 6.18
N LEU A 80 3.36 -20.06 6.49
CA LEU A 80 3.78 -21.35 7.03
C LEU A 80 4.67 -22.11 6.03
N LEU A 81 4.29 -22.17 4.76
CA LEU A 81 5.09 -22.77 3.70
C LEU A 81 6.45 -22.08 3.56
N GLY A 82 6.49 -20.75 3.63
CA GLY A 82 7.73 -19.98 3.63
C GLY A 82 8.62 -20.34 4.83
N LEU A 83 8.05 -20.43 6.02
CA LEU A 83 8.76 -20.83 7.25
C LEU A 83 9.27 -22.26 7.19
N LEU A 84 8.48 -23.21 6.67
CA LEU A 84 8.88 -24.61 6.52
C LEU A 84 10.04 -24.77 5.51
N ARG A 85 10.05 -24.00 4.43
CA ARG A 85 11.19 -23.94 3.52
C ARG A 85 12.47 -23.42 4.20
N TRP A 86 12.33 -22.54 5.19
CA TRP A 86 13.47 -22.03 5.95
C TRP A 86 14.10 -23.03 6.88
N HIS A 87 13.26 -23.83 7.51
CA HIS A 87 13.63 -24.83 8.48
C HIS A 87 12.97 -26.15 8.10
N PRO A 88 13.54 -26.88 7.12
CA PRO A 88 13.02 -28.22 6.83
C PRO A 88 12.95 -28.97 8.15
N VAL A 89 11.73 -29.38 8.52
CA VAL A 89 11.46 -30.06 9.78
C VAL A 89 12.21 -31.38 9.74
N ARG A 90 13.38 -31.43 10.38
CA ARG A 90 14.13 -32.69 10.49
C ARG A 90 13.33 -33.67 11.37
N ARG A 91 13.36 -34.97 11.05
CA ARG A 91 12.70 -36.03 11.86
C ARG A 91 12.92 -35.86 13.36
N GLU A 92 14.11 -35.38 13.77
CA GLU A 92 14.43 -35.07 15.17
C GLU A 92 13.59 -33.90 15.77
N GLN A 93 13.16 -32.93 14.94
CA GLN A 93 12.32 -31.84 15.43
C GLN A 93 10.88 -32.29 15.62
N ILE A 94 10.38 -33.18 14.75
CA ILE A 94 9.07 -33.82 14.93
C ILE A 94 9.07 -34.63 16.22
N LYS A 95 10.11 -35.46 16.45
CA LYS A 95 10.27 -36.21 17.71
C LYS A 95 10.33 -35.29 18.94
N LYS A 96 10.93 -34.09 18.82
CA LYS A 96 10.97 -33.10 19.92
C LYS A 96 9.59 -32.48 20.17
N ILE A 97 8.84 -32.17 19.11
CA ILE A 97 7.47 -31.63 19.21
C ILE A 97 6.54 -32.67 19.82
N SER A 98 6.63 -33.95 19.38
CA SER A 98 5.81 -35.02 19.96
C SER A 98 6.12 -35.26 21.44
N ARG A 99 7.38 -35.19 21.86
CA ARG A 99 7.77 -35.26 23.27
C ARG A 99 7.28 -34.06 24.09
N LEU A 100 7.08 -32.90 23.47
CA LEU A 100 6.50 -31.71 24.09
C LEU A 100 5.01 -31.92 24.35
N PHE A 101 4.28 -32.46 23.36
CA PHE A 101 2.86 -32.81 23.49
C PHE A 101 2.63 -33.95 24.51
N LEU A 102 3.57 -34.86 24.66
CA LEU A 102 3.54 -35.94 25.63
C LEU A 102 3.99 -35.53 27.07
N GLY A 103 4.19 -34.21 27.32
CA GLY A 103 4.51 -33.68 28.64
C GLY A 103 5.93 -33.97 29.15
N THR A 104 6.76 -34.67 28.37
CA THR A 104 8.13 -35.04 28.78
C THR A 104 9.15 -33.93 28.62
N TYR A 105 8.75 -32.79 28.07
CA TYR A 105 9.59 -31.59 27.93
C TYR A 105 8.99 -30.43 28.72
N GLY A 106 9.70 -29.94 29.70
CA GLY A 106 9.25 -28.79 30.51
C GLY A 106 9.10 -27.53 29.65
N ILE A 107 7.92 -26.90 29.68
CA ILE A 107 7.58 -25.63 28.99
C ILE A 107 8.64 -24.55 29.31
N ARG A 108 9.20 -24.56 30.53
CA ARG A 108 10.26 -23.65 30.99
C ARG A 108 11.52 -23.76 30.12
N LEU A 109 11.92 -24.96 29.73
CA LEU A 109 13.10 -25.20 28.87
C LEU A 109 12.86 -24.74 27.43
N LEU A 110 11.63 -24.88 26.94
CA LEU A 110 11.24 -24.37 25.62
C LEU A 110 11.30 -22.84 25.58
N LEU A 111 10.72 -22.18 26.60
CA LEU A 111 10.71 -20.72 26.69
C LEU A 111 12.15 -20.17 26.83
N LEU A 112 13.00 -20.81 27.59
CA LEU A 112 14.42 -20.43 27.73
C LEU A 112 15.17 -20.57 26.39
N ARG A 113 14.93 -21.65 25.63
CA ARG A 113 15.53 -21.84 24.30
C ARG A 113 15.01 -20.83 23.29
N LEU A 114 13.72 -20.54 23.30
CA LEU A 114 13.08 -19.52 22.48
C LEU A 114 13.68 -18.14 22.79
N ARG A 115 13.75 -17.77 24.07
CA ARG A 115 14.37 -16.52 24.53
C ARG A 115 15.81 -16.38 24.05
N ASN A 116 16.62 -17.45 24.18
CA ASN A 116 18.01 -17.42 23.74
C ASN A 116 18.14 -17.33 22.22
N ARG A 117 17.26 -18.01 21.46
CA ARG A 117 17.23 -17.87 19.99
C ARG A 117 16.86 -16.45 19.55
N VAL A 118 15.85 -15.86 20.18
CA VAL A 118 15.44 -14.47 19.94
C VAL A 118 16.56 -13.51 20.30
N LYS A 119 17.15 -13.63 21.49
CA LYS A 119 18.30 -12.81 21.92
C LYS A 119 19.48 -12.89 20.96
N ASN A 120 19.86 -14.10 20.54
CA ASN A 120 20.95 -14.31 19.59
C ASN A 120 20.57 -13.84 18.17
N GLY A 121 19.30 -13.92 17.79
CA GLY A 121 18.77 -13.38 16.54
C GLY A 121 18.87 -11.86 16.50
N ILE A 122 18.38 -11.20 17.56
CA ILE A 122 18.47 -9.75 17.74
C ILE A 122 19.93 -9.29 17.76
N GLY A 123 20.81 -9.96 18.50
CA GLY A 123 22.24 -9.63 18.57
C GLY A 123 22.93 -9.70 17.20
N ARG A 124 22.63 -10.76 16.41
CA ARG A 124 23.14 -10.89 15.04
C ARG A 124 22.56 -9.83 14.10
N ALA A 125 21.28 -9.54 14.21
CA ALA A 125 20.63 -8.48 13.42
C ALA A 125 21.22 -7.10 13.75
N HIS A 126 21.40 -6.79 15.04
CA HIS A 126 22.02 -5.56 15.51
C HIS A 126 23.49 -5.43 15.05
N ALA A 127 24.30 -6.47 15.17
CA ALA A 127 25.69 -6.47 14.69
C ALA A 127 25.76 -6.25 13.17
N LYS A 128 24.87 -6.89 12.41
CA LYS A 128 24.75 -6.72 10.96
C LYS A 128 24.29 -5.30 10.59
N PHE A 129 23.32 -4.76 11.30
CA PHE A 129 22.85 -3.39 11.13
C PHE A 129 23.99 -2.40 11.42
N ARG A 130 24.67 -2.52 12.57
CA ARG A 130 25.80 -1.66 12.97
C ARG A 130 26.93 -1.66 11.94
N ARG A 131 27.31 -2.84 11.39
CA ARG A 131 28.31 -2.93 10.31
C ARG A 131 27.84 -2.21 9.05
N SER A 132 26.59 -2.35 8.72
CA SER A 132 25.98 -1.84 7.48
C SER A 132 25.80 -0.33 7.46
N ILE A 133 25.72 0.34 8.61
CA ILE A 133 25.62 1.81 8.72
C ILE A 133 26.98 2.47 9.05
N ARG A 134 28.06 1.67 9.17
CA ARG A 134 29.40 2.19 9.47
C ARG A 134 29.84 3.18 8.38
N GLY A 135 30.25 4.39 8.75
CA GLY A 135 30.58 5.49 7.83
C GLY A 135 29.40 6.35 7.36
N ARG A 136 28.13 5.91 7.58
CA ARG A 136 26.93 6.67 7.19
C ARG A 136 25.95 6.83 8.36
N ARG A 137 26.44 6.71 9.59
CA ARG A 137 25.58 6.69 10.80
C ARG A 137 24.77 7.96 10.94
N CYS A 138 25.38 9.13 10.75
CA CYS A 138 24.69 10.42 10.86
C CYS A 138 23.54 10.53 9.86
N VAL A 139 23.76 10.14 8.60
CA VAL A 139 22.73 10.19 7.56
C VAL A 139 21.52 9.30 7.92
N TYR A 140 21.77 8.07 8.38
CA TYR A 140 20.67 7.18 8.78
C TYR A 140 20.00 7.61 10.08
N LEU A 141 20.74 8.22 11.01
CA LEU A 141 20.16 8.81 12.21
C LEU A 141 19.25 9.99 11.85
N MET A 142 19.73 10.92 11.03
CA MET A 142 18.93 12.05 10.56
C MET A 142 17.67 11.58 9.80
N LEU A 143 17.81 10.59 8.89
CA LEU A 143 16.66 10.00 8.22
C LEU A 143 15.67 9.40 9.24
N GLY A 144 16.17 8.69 10.25
CA GLY A 144 15.35 8.15 11.32
C GLY A 144 14.60 9.24 12.08
N VAL A 145 15.26 10.35 12.40
CA VAL A 145 14.64 11.51 13.06
C VAL A 145 13.53 12.11 12.19
N VAL A 146 13.79 12.36 10.89
CA VAL A 146 12.80 12.91 9.95
C VAL A 146 11.58 11.98 9.81
N VAL A 147 11.81 10.68 9.69
CA VAL A 147 10.73 9.69 9.58
C VAL A 147 9.92 9.61 10.87
N CYS A 148 10.58 9.52 12.04
CA CYS A 148 9.89 9.50 13.34
C CYS A 148 9.09 10.79 13.58
N PHE A 149 9.68 11.95 13.26
CA PHE A 149 8.99 13.24 13.35
C PHE A 149 7.74 13.24 12.47
N GLY A 150 7.85 12.84 11.19
CA GLY A 150 6.70 12.76 10.30
C GLY A 150 5.60 11.82 10.82
N MET A 151 5.97 10.64 11.33
CA MET A 151 5.00 9.71 11.92
C MET A 151 4.26 10.34 13.11
N VAL A 152 4.98 10.99 14.02
CA VAL A 152 4.37 11.65 15.20
C VAL A 152 3.49 12.80 14.77
N TYR A 153 3.99 13.67 13.91
CA TYR A 153 3.29 14.84 13.42
C TYR A 153 1.97 14.50 12.73
N PHE A 154 1.99 13.58 11.76
CA PHE A 154 0.79 13.17 11.02
C PHE A 154 -0.11 12.19 11.78
N SER A 155 0.31 11.68 12.94
CA SER A 155 -0.56 10.94 13.85
C SER A 155 -1.22 11.85 14.90
N TYR A 156 -0.78 13.10 15.05
CA TYR A 156 -1.21 13.98 16.14
C TYR A 156 -2.73 14.16 16.15
N GLY A 157 -3.34 14.54 15.02
CA GLY A 157 -4.79 14.73 14.94
C GLY A 157 -5.59 13.48 15.33
N ALA A 158 -5.13 12.31 14.90
CA ALA A 158 -5.77 11.05 15.25
C ALA A 158 -5.78 10.76 16.76
N PHE A 159 -4.72 11.18 17.49
CA PHE A 159 -4.64 11.05 18.96
C PHE A 159 -5.27 12.22 19.71
N HIS A 160 -5.46 13.37 19.06
CA HIS A 160 -6.11 14.52 19.66
C HIS A 160 -7.63 14.42 19.58
N ASP A 161 -8.16 14.15 18.40
CA ASP A 161 -9.59 14.20 18.13
C ASP A 161 -10.30 12.86 18.23
N TYR A 162 -9.56 11.75 18.07
CA TYR A 162 -10.09 10.38 18.01
C TYR A 162 -11.24 10.20 17.03
N SER A 163 -11.30 11.05 16.01
CA SER A 163 -12.33 11.06 14.97
C SER A 163 -11.74 11.22 13.58
N TYR A 164 -12.55 10.94 12.56
CA TYR A 164 -12.14 11.21 11.19
C TYR A 164 -12.09 12.72 10.94
N GLY A 165 -10.96 13.23 10.52
CA GLY A 165 -10.77 14.65 10.21
C GLY A 165 -11.32 15.07 8.84
N PHE A 166 -11.81 14.14 8.02
CA PHE A 166 -12.25 14.41 6.65
C PHE A 166 -13.46 13.56 6.26
N GLY A 167 -14.46 14.18 5.63
CA GLY A 167 -15.74 13.55 5.32
C GLY A 167 -15.65 12.29 4.45
N ASP A 168 -14.75 12.30 3.45
CA ASP A 168 -14.57 11.15 2.56
C ASP A 168 -14.12 9.87 3.29
N MET A 169 -13.49 10.00 4.46
CA MET A 169 -13.10 8.82 5.25
C MET A 169 -14.31 7.96 5.65
N TYR A 170 -15.47 8.57 5.92
CA TYR A 170 -16.72 7.83 6.20
C TYR A 170 -17.20 7.06 4.98
N ARG A 171 -17.07 7.63 3.78
CA ARG A 171 -17.41 6.96 2.52
C ARG A 171 -16.49 5.77 2.26
N HIS A 172 -15.19 5.95 2.40
CA HIS A 172 -14.24 4.85 2.29
C HIS A 172 -14.44 3.78 3.36
N HIS A 173 -14.91 4.16 4.55
CA HIS A 173 -15.29 3.20 5.60
C HIS A 173 -16.43 2.28 5.12
N SER A 174 -17.47 2.83 4.49
CA SER A 174 -18.60 2.04 3.95
C SER A 174 -18.16 1.07 2.86
N TRP A 175 -17.21 1.46 2.00
CA TRP A 175 -16.66 0.58 0.96
C TRP A 175 -15.90 -0.61 1.54
N ILE A 176 -15.15 -0.41 2.63
CA ILE A 176 -14.48 -1.51 3.34
C ILE A 176 -15.52 -2.46 3.97
N TYR A 177 -16.63 -1.94 4.49
CA TYR A 177 -17.75 -2.76 4.94
C TYR A 177 -18.40 -3.53 3.79
N GLY A 178 -18.50 -2.95 2.60
CA GLY A 178 -18.92 -3.65 1.39
C GLY A 178 -18.08 -4.91 1.14
N LEU A 179 -16.73 -4.78 1.22
CA LEU A 179 -15.82 -5.93 1.10
C LEU A 179 -16.05 -6.98 2.20
N LEU A 180 -16.32 -6.58 3.45
CA LEU A 180 -16.64 -7.54 4.53
C LEU A 180 -17.92 -8.31 4.27
N ASN A 181 -18.89 -7.70 3.58
CA ASN A 181 -20.16 -8.31 3.18
C ASN A 181 -20.05 -9.07 1.85
N GLY A 182 -18.84 -9.20 1.29
CA GLY A 182 -18.60 -9.90 0.02
C GLY A 182 -19.02 -9.10 -1.22
N THR A 183 -19.28 -7.80 -1.09
CA THR A 183 -19.68 -6.89 -2.17
C THR A 183 -18.53 -5.94 -2.52
N PRO A 184 -17.62 -6.32 -3.43
CA PRO A 184 -16.61 -5.39 -3.95
C PRO A 184 -17.28 -4.33 -4.82
N PHE A 185 -16.64 -3.19 -4.96
CA PHE A 185 -17.15 -2.07 -5.75
C PHE A 185 -18.56 -1.61 -5.32
N TYR A 186 -18.74 -1.43 -4.01
CA TYR A 186 -20.03 -1.15 -3.38
C TYR A 186 -20.79 0.04 -4.00
N GLU A 187 -20.09 1.11 -4.36
CA GLU A 187 -20.68 2.28 -5.07
C GLU A 187 -20.26 2.36 -6.55
N GLY A 188 -19.81 1.26 -7.12
CA GLY A 188 -19.31 1.20 -8.48
C GLY A 188 -17.79 1.00 -8.56
N ILE A 189 -17.31 0.76 -9.77
CA ILE A 189 -15.89 0.43 -10.03
C ILE A 189 -15.00 1.61 -9.70
N TYR A 190 -14.05 1.34 -8.80
CA TYR A 190 -13.06 2.27 -8.31
C TYR A 190 -11.77 1.50 -7.93
N PRO A 191 -10.56 2.12 -7.97
CA PRO A 191 -9.35 1.48 -7.46
C PRO A 191 -9.42 1.25 -5.94
N GLU A 192 -9.47 -0.01 -5.50
CA GLU A 192 -9.76 -0.36 -4.10
C GLU A 192 -8.58 -1.00 -3.34
N ALA A 193 -7.32 -0.81 -3.78
CA ALA A 193 -6.20 -1.48 -3.12
C ALA A 193 -6.01 -1.07 -1.65
N MET A 194 -6.27 0.18 -1.28
CA MET A 194 -6.26 0.62 0.12
C MET A 194 -7.36 -0.08 0.92
N HIS A 195 -8.58 -0.18 0.38
CA HIS A 195 -9.71 -0.85 1.03
C HIS A 195 -9.41 -2.34 1.22
N CYS A 196 -8.86 -3.00 0.20
CA CYS A 196 -8.41 -4.39 0.29
C CYS A 196 -7.32 -4.59 1.35
N PHE A 197 -6.43 -3.61 1.52
CA PHE A 197 -5.40 -3.64 2.55
C PHE A 197 -6.00 -3.54 3.96
N ILE A 198 -6.92 -2.61 4.20
CA ILE A 198 -7.60 -2.46 5.50
C ILE A 198 -8.53 -3.67 5.76
N TYR A 199 -9.22 -4.19 4.74
CA TYR A 199 -9.97 -5.43 4.83
C TYR A 199 -9.07 -6.60 5.31
N ALA A 200 -7.87 -6.73 4.71
CA ALA A 200 -6.92 -7.75 5.15
C ALA A 200 -6.46 -7.53 6.62
N MET A 201 -6.22 -6.29 7.05
CA MET A 201 -5.91 -6.00 8.46
C MET A 201 -7.04 -6.46 9.39
N ARG A 202 -8.29 -6.25 9.00
CA ARG A 202 -9.47 -6.70 9.76
C ARG A 202 -9.55 -8.21 9.83
N VAL A 203 -9.46 -8.89 8.70
CA VAL A 203 -9.65 -10.35 8.58
C VAL A 203 -8.50 -11.13 9.22
N LEU A 204 -7.25 -10.69 9.01
CA LEU A 204 -6.06 -11.41 9.46
C LEU A 204 -5.71 -11.15 10.94
N PHE A 205 -5.94 -9.95 11.43
CA PHE A 205 -5.47 -9.51 12.75
C PHE A 205 -6.58 -8.99 13.67
N GLY A 206 -7.84 -8.99 13.21
CA GLY A 206 -8.97 -8.52 14.00
C GLY A 206 -8.95 -7.02 14.30
N VAL A 207 -8.15 -6.21 13.58
CA VAL A 207 -8.07 -4.76 13.76
C VAL A 207 -9.40 -4.13 13.35
N LYS A 208 -9.92 -3.19 14.14
CA LYS A 208 -11.14 -2.47 13.76
C LYS A 208 -10.89 -1.59 12.52
N ILE A 209 -11.86 -1.53 11.60
CA ILE A 209 -11.76 -0.67 10.42
C ILE A 209 -11.57 0.78 10.84
N TYR A 210 -12.35 1.23 11.84
CA TYR A 210 -12.23 2.58 12.38
C TYR A 210 -10.80 2.89 12.86
N SER A 211 -10.22 2.00 13.68
CA SER A 211 -8.84 2.15 14.16
C SER A 211 -7.81 2.13 13.02
N SER A 212 -8.04 1.27 12.01
CA SER A 212 -7.18 1.22 10.83
C SER A 212 -7.22 2.54 10.06
N GLN A 213 -8.39 3.08 9.76
CA GLN A 213 -8.51 4.34 9.04
C GLN A 213 -7.99 5.53 9.87
N LEU A 214 -8.17 5.50 11.19
CA LEU A 214 -7.72 6.57 12.06
C LEU A 214 -6.18 6.66 12.12
N PHE A 215 -5.48 5.53 12.22
CA PHE A 215 -4.05 5.51 12.53
C PHE A 215 -3.14 5.15 11.37
N LEU A 216 -3.68 4.56 10.28
CA LEU A 216 -2.85 4.04 9.19
C LEU A 216 -2.07 5.15 8.49
N ALA A 217 -2.66 6.33 8.30
CA ALA A 217 -2.03 7.46 7.63
C ALA A 217 -0.70 7.85 8.27
N GLY A 218 -0.69 8.15 9.56
CA GLY A 218 0.52 8.53 10.29
C GLY A 218 1.60 7.45 10.27
N ILE A 219 1.21 6.15 10.32
CA ILE A 219 2.15 5.03 10.19
C ILE A 219 2.71 4.96 8.76
N HIS A 220 1.85 5.15 7.76
CA HIS A 220 2.19 5.01 6.34
C HIS A 220 3.10 6.13 5.82
N VAL A 221 3.08 7.31 6.46
CA VAL A 221 4.01 8.42 6.17
C VAL A 221 5.47 7.96 6.20
N ALA A 222 5.82 6.99 7.05
CA ALA A 222 7.17 6.41 7.05
C ALA A 222 7.54 5.80 5.68
N VAL A 223 6.61 5.10 5.03
CA VAL A 223 6.83 4.52 3.69
C VAL A 223 6.93 5.62 2.64
N PHE A 224 6.08 6.64 2.72
CA PHE A 224 6.14 7.82 1.85
C PHE A 224 7.51 8.50 1.93
N LEU A 225 7.96 8.90 3.13
CA LEU A 225 9.23 9.59 3.36
C LEU A 225 10.44 8.74 2.94
N VAL A 226 10.44 7.45 3.26
CA VAL A 226 11.52 6.54 2.82
C VAL A 226 11.54 6.39 1.31
N SER A 227 10.39 6.31 0.63
CA SER A 227 10.32 6.21 -0.83
C SER A 227 10.85 7.49 -1.50
N ALA A 228 10.47 8.67 -1.00
CA ALA A 228 11.00 9.94 -1.45
C ALA A 228 12.53 10.02 -1.25
N TYR A 229 13.02 9.66 -0.06
CA TYR A 229 14.46 9.59 0.20
C TYR A 229 15.19 8.67 -0.77
N LEU A 230 14.63 7.52 -1.12
CA LEU A 230 15.27 6.59 -2.03
C LEU A 230 15.42 7.15 -3.45
N LEU A 231 14.42 7.90 -3.94
CA LEU A 231 14.52 8.63 -5.21
C LEU A 231 15.56 9.76 -5.13
N LEU A 232 15.47 10.60 -4.09
CA LEU A 232 16.42 11.71 -3.89
C LEU A 232 17.87 11.20 -3.77
N LYS A 233 18.07 10.08 -3.09
CA LYS A 233 19.37 9.42 -3.00
C LYS A 233 19.90 8.91 -4.34
N GLU A 234 19.03 8.54 -5.26
CA GLU A 234 19.44 8.12 -6.62
C GLU A 234 19.78 9.31 -7.52
N LEU A 235 19.17 10.46 -7.24
CA LEU A 235 19.41 11.72 -7.96
C LEU A 235 20.65 12.47 -7.46
N PHE A 236 20.87 12.48 -6.13
CA PHE A 236 21.99 13.19 -5.54
C PHE A 236 23.19 12.27 -5.33
N ALA A 237 24.39 12.77 -5.64
CA ALA A 237 25.65 12.02 -5.44
C ALA A 237 25.94 11.76 -3.94
N TRP A 238 25.56 12.71 -3.06
CA TRP A 238 25.78 12.61 -1.63
C TRP A 238 24.49 12.30 -0.86
N ASN A 239 24.53 11.25 -0.04
CA ASN A 239 23.33 10.80 0.70
C ASN A 239 22.82 11.81 1.74
N GLY A 240 23.70 12.69 2.26
CA GLY A 240 23.31 13.76 3.19
C GLY A 240 22.43 14.80 2.51
N THR A 241 22.73 15.17 1.26
CA THR A 241 21.87 16.08 0.47
C THR A 241 20.45 15.52 0.33
N ALA A 242 20.31 14.22 0.10
CA ALA A 242 19.00 13.60 -0.01
C ALA A 242 18.18 13.69 1.28
N VAL A 243 18.81 13.53 2.45
CA VAL A 243 18.10 13.69 3.75
C VAL A 243 17.78 15.15 4.00
N LEU A 244 18.72 16.06 3.70
CA LEU A 244 18.47 17.50 3.84
C LEU A 244 17.33 17.97 2.94
N ALA A 245 17.32 17.55 1.67
CA ALA A 245 16.23 17.88 0.75
C ALA A 245 14.87 17.35 1.25
N LEU A 246 14.84 16.14 1.82
CA LEU A 246 13.62 15.60 2.42
C LEU A 246 13.19 16.38 3.66
N ALA A 247 14.13 16.79 4.51
CA ALA A 247 13.84 17.60 5.68
C ALA A 247 13.32 18.99 5.30
N LEU A 248 13.95 19.63 4.30
CA LEU A 248 13.49 20.92 3.77
C LEU A 248 12.10 20.81 3.16
N PHE A 249 11.84 19.77 2.36
CA PHE A 249 10.53 19.51 1.78
C PHE A 249 9.45 19.43 2.87
N LEU A 250 9.69 18.67 3.94
CA LEU A 250 8.77 18.55 5.06
C LEU A 250 8.63 19.90 5.83
N THR A 251 9.72 20.64 6.01
CA THR A 251 9.71 21.95 6.71
C THR A 251 8.95 23.02 5.93
N VAL A 252 9.16 23.09 4.62
CA VAL A 252 8.45 24.04 3.76
C VAL A 252 6.95 23.79 3.81
N ASP A 253 6.54 22.54 3.74
CA ASP A 253 5.13 22.19 3.85
C ASP A 253 4.54 22.58 5.22
N LEU A 254 5.29 22.37 6.33
CA LEU A 254 4.87 22.77 7.67
C LEU A 254 4.70 24.29 7.82
N LEU A 255 5.46 25.09 7.06
CA LEU A 255 5.37 26.55 7.07
C LEU A 255 4.26 27.07 6.14
N CYS A 256 3.83 26.27 5.15
CA CYS A 256 2.83 26.63 4.14
C CYS A 256 1.53 25.85 4.33
N ILE A 257 1.08 25.65 5.57
CA ILE A 257 -0.06 24.81 5.93
C ILE A 257 -1.36 25.20 5.23
N ASP A 258 -1.56 26.50 4.97
CA ASP A 258 -2.81 27.02 4.38
C ASP A 258 -2.81 27.03 2.85
N GLU A 259 -1.74 26.60 2.21
CA GLU A 259 -1.62 26.59 0.76
C GLU A 259 -2.28 25.35 0.13
N ILE A 260 -2.67 25.48 -1.15
CA ILE A 260 -3.46 24.49 -1.91
C ILE A 260 -2.82 23.08 -1.94
N PHE A 261 -1.50 22.98 -1.79
CA PHE A 261 -0.74 21.72 -1.86
C PHE A 261 -0.14 21.29 -0.51
N SER A 262 -0.73 21.73 0.59
CA SER A 262 -0.29 21.33 1.92
C SER A 262 -0.31 19.80 2.10
N MET A 263 0.78 19.24 2.65
CA MET A 263 0.83 17.83 3.03
C MET A 263 -0.06 17.50 4.24
N SER A 264 -0.82 18.46 4.76
CA SER A 264 -1.76 18.26 5.87
C SER A 264 -2.69 17.05 5.64
N ARG A 265 -3.04 16.77 4.38
CA ARG A 265 -3.83 15.59 3.99
C ARG A 265 -3.16 14.25 4.31
N LEU A 266 -1.83 14.19 4.48
CA LEU A 266 -1.14 12.96 4.88
C LEU A 266 -1.52 12.45 6.28
N GLN A 267 -2.25 13.24 7.08
CA GLN A 267 -2.86 12.79 8.34
C GLN A 267 -4.11 11.93 8.14
N TRP A 268 -4.71 11.91 6.94
CA TRP A 268 -5.94 11.19 6.65
C TRP A 268 -5.69 9.92 5.84
N THR A 269 -6.35 8.83 6.22
CA THR A 269 -6.24 7.56 5.48
C THR A 269 -7.21 7.57 4.29
N LEU A 270 -6.75 8.16 3.21
CA LEU A 270 -7.46 8.22 1.94
C LEU A 270 -6.64 7.47 0.87
N PRO A 271 -7.27 6.93 -0.19
CA PRO A 271 -6.56 6.17 -1.21
C PRO A 271 -5.45 6.96 -1.90
N GLN A 272 -5.67 8.24 -2.17
CA GLN A 272 -4.69 9.11 -2.77
C GLN A 272 -3.43 9.21 -1.89
N GLU A 273 -3.59 9.58 -0.62
CA GLU A 273 -2.50 9.75 0.34
C GLU A 273 -1.80 8.42 0.63
N PHE A 274 -2.54 7.33 0.73
CA PHE A 274 -1.99 5.98 0.85
C PHE A 274 -1.13 5.60 -0.36
N GLY A 275 -1.45 6.08 -1.56
CA GLY A 275 -0.73 5.75 -2.79
C GLY A 275 0.51 6.60 -3.08
N LEU A 276 0.67 7.79 -2.49
CA LEU A 276 1.71 8.77 -2.86
C LEU A 276 3.14 8.21 -2.91
N TYR A 277 3.48 7.23 -2.08
CA TYR A 277 4.81 6.62 -2.08
C TYR A 277 5.16 5.95 -3.42
N THR A 278 4.18 5.47 -4.16
CA THR A 278 4.38 4.70 -5.39
C THR A 278 4.94 5.56 -6.51
N GLN A 279 4.62 6.86 -6.58
CA GLN A 279 5.17 7.77 -7.59
C GLN A 279 6.69 7.87 -7.52
N PHE A 280 7.25 7.91 -6.29
CA PHE A 280 8.69 7.95 -6.10
C PHE A 280 9.35 6.62 -6.49
N LEU A 281 8.69 5.50 -6.23
CA LEU A 281 9.19 4.18 -6.62
C LEU A 281 9.10 3.98 -8.14
N CYS A 282 8.02 4.39 -8.80
CA CYS A 282 7.91 4.40 -10.27
C CYS A 282 9.09 5.18 -10.88
N ALA A 283 9.28 6.41 -10.43
CA ALA A 283 10.34 7.29 -10.90
C ALA A 283 11.74 6.71 -10.66
N LEU A 284 11.99 6.18 -9.45
CA LEU A 284 13.25 5.54 -9.08
C LEU A 284 13.60 4.37 -10.00
N PHE A 285 12.65 3.46 -10.19
CA PHE A 285 12.92 2.26 -10.98
C PHE A 285 12.91 2.52 -12.48
N LEU A 286 12.15 3.50 -12.97
CA LEU A 286 12.30 4.01 -14.34
C LEU A 286 13.71 4.59 -14.56
N LEU A 287 14.17 5.46 -13.64
CA LEU A 287 15.53 6.04 -13.73
C LEU A 287 16.61 4.95 -13.75
N ARG A 288 16.47 3.90 -12.95
CA ARG A 288 17.37 2.74 -12.95
C ARG A 288 17.29 1.94 -14.24
N CYS A 289 16.10 1.71 -14.78
CA CYS A 289 15.93 1.08 -16.08
C CYS A 289 16.60 1.89 -17.19
N LEU A 290 16.56 3.23 -17.13
CA LEU A 290 17.22 4.10 -18.12
C LEU A 290 18.74 4.14 -17.97
N LYS A 291 19.28 3.82 -16.80
CA LYS A 291 20.72 3.69 -16.54
C LYS A 291 21.29 2.30 -16.89
N THR A 292 20.46 1.25 -16.86
CA THR A 292 20.90 -0.14 -17.08
C THR A 292 21.12 -0.42 -18.57
N ASP A 293 22.18 -1.15 -18.90
CA ASP A 293 22.39 -1.62 -20.27
C ASP A 293 21.53 -2.85 -20.57
N PHE A 294 20.78 -2.79 -21.67
CA PHE A 294 19.90 -3.86 -22.15
C PHE A 294 20.51 -4.64 -23.33
N SER A 295 21.79 -4.44 -23.64
CA SER A 295 22.44 -5.03 -24.82
C SER A 295 22.48 -6.56 -24.77
N ASP A 296 22.60 -7.16 -23.60
CA ASP A 296 22.83 -8.61 -23.41
C ASP A 296 21.54 -9.46 -23.32
N ARG A 297 20.44 -9.03 -23.92
CA ARG A 297 19.19 -9.79 -23.98
C ARG A 297 19.05 -10.63 -25.26
N SER A 298 20.16 -11.15 -25.79
CA SER A 298 20.16 -12.18 -26.84
C SER A 298 19.72 -13.51 -26.24
N GLY A 299 18.95 -14.30 -26.99
CA GLY A 299 18.52 -15.63 -26.54
C GLY A 299 17.12 -16.02 -27.03
N SER A 300 16.70 -17.23 -26.71
CA SER A 300 15.40 -17.79 -27.06
C SER A 300 14.25 -16.96 -26.45
N ARG A 301 13.01 -17.13 -26.98
CA ARG A 301 11.81 -16.43 -26.45
C ARG A 301 11.64 -16.70 -24.93
N ARG A 302 11.89 -17.94 -24.48
CA ARG A 302 11.77 -18.35 -23.07
C ARG A 302 12.82 -17.66 -22.21
N GLU A 303 14.06 -17.54 -22.69
CA GLU A 303 15.12 -16.83 -21.97
C GLU A 303 14.84 -15.33 -21.86
N ARG A 304 14.31 -14.71 -22.93
CA ARG A 304 13.92 -13.30 -22.90
C ARG A 304 12.81 -13.02 -21.88
N ILE A 305 11.79 -13.88 -21.81
CA ILE A 305 10.72 -13.78 -20.77
C ILE A 305 11.32 -13.96 -19.37
N ARG A 306 12.19 -14.97 -19.20
CA ARG A 306 12.85 -15.17 -17.91
C ARG A 306 13.71 -13.99 -17.50
N LYS A 307 14.53 -13.44 -18.40
CA LYS A 307 15.34 -12.24 -18.17
C LYS A 307 14.47 -11.02 -17.84
N PHE A 308 13.32 -10.85 -18.48
CA PHE A 308 12.36 -9.79 -18.18
C PHE A 308 11.82 -9.90 -16.76
N LEU A 309 11.37 -11.08 -16.35
CA LEU A 309 10.80 -11.33 -15.01
C LEU A 309 11.84 -11.33 -13.89
N THR A 310 13.12 -11.55 -14.21
CA THR A 310 14.22 -11.56 -13.24
C THR A 310 14.94 -10.22 -13.11
N ASP A 311 14.69 -9.27 -14.03
CA ASP A 311 15.24 -7.91 -13.95
C ASP A 311 14.52 -7.14 -12.83
N GLU A 312 15.25 -6.89 -11.75
CA GLU A 312 14.68 -6.29 -10.54
C GLU A 312 14.16 -4.85 -10.74
N ASN A 313 14.81 -4.06 -11.61
CA ASN A 313 14.40 -2.70 -11.84
C ASN A 313 13.11 -2.66 -12.68
N LEU A 314 13.04 -3.48 -13.71
CA LEU A 314 11.87 -3.56 -14.57
C LEU A 314 10.66 -4.14 -13.84
N LEU A 315 10.87 -5.19 -13.04
CA LEU A 315 9.81 -5.78 -12.21
C LEU A 315 9.28 -4.79 -11.17
N LEU A 316 10.16 -4.04 -10.50
CA LEU A 316 9.73 -3.07 -9.50
C LEU A 316 9.12 -1.81 -10.11
N PHE A 317 9.54 -1.41 -11.30
CA PHE A 317 8.84 -0.38 -12.06
C PHE A 317 7.40 -0.82 -12.37
N LEU A 318 7.23 -2.01 -12.94
CA LEU A 318 5.93 -2.62 -13.21
C LEU A 318 5.05 -2.69 -11.96
N LEU A 319 5.57 -3.23 -10.85
CA LEU A 319 4.83 -3.39 -9.60
C LEU A 319 4.46 -2.05 -8.95
N SER A 320 5.35 -1.05 -9.02
CA SER A 320 5.08 0.29 -8.50
C SER A 320 3.99 0.99 -9.31
N LEU A 321 4.02 0.85 -10.64
CA LEU A 321 2.99 1.38 -11.53
C LEU A 321 1.64 0.65 -11.30
N SER A 322 1.68 -0.67 -11.19
CA SER A 322 0.48 -1.45 -10.88
C SER A 322 -0.12 -1.05 -9.53
N ALA A 323 0.73 -0.86 -8.50
CA ALA A 323 0.28 -0.40 -7.19
C ALA A 323 -0.34 1.01 -7.26
N SER A 324 0.28 1.95 -7.99
CA SER A 324 -0.26 3.31 -8.11
C SER A 324 -1.67 3.31 -8.71
N LEU A 325 -1.87 2.57 -9.81
CA LEU A 325 -3.16 2.49 -10.50
C LEU A 325 -4.21 1.71 -9.69
N ALA A 326 -3.79 0.65 -8.99
CA ALA A 326 -4.66 -0.12 -8.12
C ALA A 326 -5.12 0.65 -6.89
N ILE A 327 -4.35 1.64 -6.43
CA ILE A 327 -4.69 2.46 -5.26
C ILE A 327 -5.56 3.65 -5.66
N HIS A 328 -5.10 4.47 -6.64
CA HIS A 328 -5.81 5.68 -7.03
C HIS A 328 -5.30 6.25 -8.36
N PHE A 329 -6.22 6.69 -9.24
CA PHE A 329 -5.85 7.26 -10.54
C PHE A 329 -5.02 8.56 -10.43
N TYR A 330 -5.28 9.41 -9.46
CA TYR A 330 -4.52 10.64 -9.20
C TYR A 330 -3.04 10.35 -8.94
N VAL A 331 -2.76 9.33 -8.13
CA VAL A 331 -1.39 8.90 -7.85
C VAL A 331 -0.70 8.41 -9.13
N THR A 332 -1.44 7.75 -9.99
CA THR A 332 -0.92 7.30 -11.30
C THR A 332 -0.58 8.49 -12.20
N MET A 333 -1.42 9.54 -12.21
CA MET A 333 -1.11 10.78 -12.92
C MET A 333 0.16 11.45 -12.38
N MET A 334 0.30 11.57 -11.06
CA MET A 334 1.51 12.12 -10.45
C MET A 334 2.75 11.30 -10.78
N ALA A 335 2.63 9.96 -10.73
CA ALA A 335 3.70 9.05 -11.13
C ALA A 335 4.04 9.20 -12.60
N PHE A 336 3.04 9.36 -13.48
CA PHE A 336 3.22 9.59 -14.90
C PHE A 336 3.99 10.89 -15.17
N PHE A 337 3.57 12.02 -14.61
CA PHE A 337 4.28 13.29 -14.81
C PHE A 337 5.74 13.22 -14.33
N LEU A 338 5.98 12.65 -13.17
CA LEU A 338 7.34 12.48 -12.66
C LEU A 338 8.17 11.55 -13.55
N CYS A 339 7.59 10.48 -14.08
CA CYS A 339 8.23 9.58 -15.02
C CYS A 339 8.51 10.27 -16.38
N VAL A 340 7.61 11.12 -16.87
CA VAL A 340 7.81 11.91 -18.11
C VAL A 340 9.00 12.85 -17.96
N VAL A 341 9.11 13.57 -16.84
CA VAL A 341 10.27 14.45 -16.57
C VAL A 341 11.58 13.65 -16.58
N ILE A 342 11.62 12.49 -15.91
CA ILE A 342 12.81 11.63 -15.88
C ILE A 342 13.13 11.08 -17.28
N ALA A 343 12.12 10.69 -18.04
CA ALA A 343 12.28 10.19 -19.41
C ALA A 343 12.81 11.28 -20.34
N ALA A 344 12.31 12.51 -20.24
CA ALA A 344 12.79 13.68 -20.97
C ALA A 344 14.27 13.98 -20.69
N CYS A 345 14.67 13.94 -19.41
CA CYS A 345 16.09 14.12 -19.03
C CYS A 345 17.00 12.98 -19.55
N ARG A 346 16.45 11.84 -19.95
CA ARG A 346 17.18 10.65 -20.41
C ARG A 346 16.71 10.15 -21.78
N LEU A 347 16.24 11.07 -22.64
CA LEU A 347 15.63 10.77 -23.92
C LEU A 347 16.46 9.84 -24.82
N PRO A 348 17.78 10.05 -25.02
CA PRO A 348 18.59 9.14 -25.85
C PRO A 348 18.61 7.70 -25.32
N SER A 349 18.57 7.55 -23.98
CA SER A 349 18.52 6.24 -23.33
C SER A 349 17.14 5.57 -23.50
N LEU A 350 16.07 6.34 -23.50
CA LEU A 350 14.71 5.85 -23.68
C LEU A 350 14.51 5.24 -25.07
N PHE A 351 14.98 5.89 -26.13
CA PHE A 351 14.76 5.46 -27.51
C PHE A 351 15.63 4.29 -27.96
N GLN A 352 16.45 3.71 -27.10
CA GLN A 352 17.07 2.42 -27.40
C GLN A 352 15.97 1.36 -27.58
N LYS A 353 15.78 0.86 -28.81
CA LYS A 353 14.68 -0.03 -29.22
C LYS A 353 14.35 -1.15 -28.19
N ARG A 354 15.38 -1.86 -27.70
CA ARG A 354 15.19 -2.97 -26.75
C ARG A 354 14.69 -2.49 -25.40
N ARG A 355 15.18 -1.35 -24.92
CA ARG A 355 14.78 -0.74 -23.64
C ARG A 355 13.36 -0.22 -23.73
N PHE A 356 13.06 0.54 -24.76
CA PHE A 356 11.72 1.07 -25.03
C PHE A 356 10.67 -0.05 -25.05
N VAL A 357 10.89 -1.09 -25.84
CA VAL A 357 9.97 -2.24 -25.92
C VAL A 357 9.81 -2.94 -24.55
N SER A 358 10.89 -3.05 -23.74
CA SER A 358 10.80 -3.65 -22.41
C SER A 358 10.00 -2.78 -21.44
N LEU A 359 10.17 -1.46 -21.51
CA LEU A 359 9.39 -0.51 -20.68
C LEU A 359 7.91 -0.51 -21.08
N VAL A 360 7.61 -0.47 -22.37
CA VAL A 360 6.22 -0.57 -22.87
C VAL A 360 5.56 -1.87 -22.37
N LYS A 361 6.24 -3.00 -22.47
CA LYS A 361 5.72 -4.27 -21.92
C LYS A 361 5.49 -4.22 -20.43
N ALA A 362 6.39 -3.58 -19.67
CA ALA A 362 6.22 -3.41 -18.23
C ALA A 362 5.01 -2.53 -17.91
N VAL A 363 4.81 -1.43 -18.66
CA VAL A 363 3.63 -0.56 -18.52
C VAL A 363 2.34 -1.34 -18.82
N CYS A 364 2.27 -1.98 -20.00
CA CYS A 364 1.07 -2.74 -20.38
C CYS A 364 0.73 -3.86 -19.37
N LEU A 365 1.75 -4.59 -18.90
CA LEU A 365 1.52 -5.64 -17.91
C LEU A 365 1.14 -5.07 -16.54
N GLY A 366 1.75 -3.96 -16.12
CA GLY A 366 1.41 -3.28 -14.87
C GLY A 366 -0.02 -2.75 -14.86
N VAL A 367 -0.45 -2.12 -15.95
CA VAL A 367 -1.84 -1.69 -16.15
C VAL A 367 -2.78 -2.88 -16.16
N LEU A 368 -2.46 -3.95 -16.90
CA LEU A 368 -3.29 -5.16 -16.94
C LEU A 368 -3.52 -5.75 -15.55
N ILE A 369 -2.47 -5.89 -14.75
CA ILE A 369 -2.57 -6.44 -13.39
C ILE A 369 -3.49 -5.57 -12.51
N ALA A 370 -3.36 -4.26 -12.58
CA ALA A 370 -4.17 -3.35 -11.78
C ALA A 370 -5.64 -3.32 -12.21
N VAL A 371 -5.88 -3.29 -13.53
CA VAL A 371 -7.23 -3.10 -14.10
C VAL A 371 -8.01 -4.41 -14.21
N LEU A 372 -7.34 -5.56 -14.19
CA LEU A 372 -7.97 -6.87 -14.43
C LEU A 372 -9.22 -7.13 -13.56
N PRO A 373 -9.19 -6.96 -12.22
CA PRO A 373 -10.39 -7.18 -11.40
C PRO A 373 -11.52 -6.20 -11.74
N MET A 374 -11.18 -4.94 -12.02
CA MET A 374 -12.14 -3.90 -12.40
C MET A 374 -12.76 -4.19 -13.77
N GLY A 375 -11.96 -4.65 -14.74
CA GLY A 375 -12.44 -5.05 -16.07
C GLY A 375 -13.38 -6.26 -16.02
N ILE A 376 -13.10 -7.22 -15.16
CA ILE A 376 -14.00 -8.37 -14.95
C ILE A 376 -15.32 -7.91 -14.30
N ALA A 377 -15.27 -7.01 -13.32
CA ALA A 377 -16.46 -6.43 -12.70
C ALA A 377 -17.32 -5.65 -13.72
N TYR A 378 -16.69 -4.84 -14.57
CA TYR A 378 -17.36 -4.14 -15.65
C TYR A 378 -18.05 -5.08 -16.63
N ALA A 379 -17.36 -6.14 -17.04
CA ALA A 379 -17.94 -7.17 -17.92
C ALA A 379 -19.12 -7.90 -17.28
N LYS A 380 -19.24 -7.89 -15.94
CA LYS A 380 -20.39 -8.42 -15.19
C LYS A 380 -21.49 -7.37 -14.92
N GLY A 381 -21.38 -6.18 -15.48
CA GLY A 381 -22.41 -5.13 -15.40
C GLY A 381 -22.27 -4.19 -14.19
N VAL A 382 -21.16 -4.22 -13.45
CA VAL A 382 -20.92 -3.25 -12.38
C VAL A 382 -20.61 -1.89 -13.02
N PRO A 383 -21.34 -0.80 -12.72
CA PRO A 383 -21.10 0.52 -13.29
C PRO A 383 -19.81 1.14 -12.72
N PHE A 384 -19.27 2.13 -13.42
CA PHE A 384 -18.21 2.96 -12.86
C PHE A 384 -18.73 3.87 -11.75
N GLN A 385 -17.92 4.09 -10.74
CA GLN A 385 -18.23 5.01 -9.65
C GLN A 385 -18.26 6.46 -10.18
N GLY A 386 -19.18 7.28 -9.64
CA GLY A 386 -19.49 8.62 -10.16
C GLY A 386 -18.30 9.61 -10.23
N SER A 387 -17.25 9.43 -9.40
CA SER A 387 -16.05 10.28 -9.46
C SER A 387 -15.25 10.12 -10.77
N ILE A 388 -15.40 9.00 -11.47
CA ILE A 388 -14.80 8.81 -12.81
C ILE A 388 -15.53 9.68 -13.84
N GLY A 389 -16.86 9.73 -13.78
CA GLY A 389 -17.68 10.62 -14.60
C GLY A 389 -17.31 12.09 -14.38
N TRP A 390 -17.20 12.50 -13.12
CA TRP A 390 -16.74 13.83 -12.77
C TRP A 390 -15.34 14.14 -13.33
N ALA A 391 -14.36 13.23 -13.19
CA ALA A 391 -13.03 13.43 -13.72
C ALA A 391 -13.03 13.61 -15.26
N VAL A 392 -13.86 12.86 -15.98
CA VAL A 392 -14.05 13.02 -17.42
C VAL A 392 -14.66 14.38 -17.76
N ASN A 393 -15.64 14.84 -16.99
CA ASN A 393 -16.27 16.15 -17.19
C ASN A 393 -15.26 17.29 -16.93
N VAL A 394 -14.42 17.18 -15.90
CA VAL A 394 -13.33 18.14 -15.64
C VAL A 394 -12.34 18.18 -16.80
N ILE A 395 -11.92 17.02 -17.32
CA ILE A 395 -10.98 16.94 -18.45
C ILE A 395 -11.59 17.56 -19.72
N ASN A 396 -12.88 17.34 -19.95
CA ASN A 396 -13.60 17.88 -21.10
C ASN A 396 -14.01 19.36 -20.92
N GLY A 397 -13.72 19.98 -19.77
CA GLY A 397 -14.11 21.36 -19.49
C GLY A 397 -15.63 21.56 -19.29
N THR A 398 -16.36 20.47 -19.06
CA THR A 398 -17.83 20.51 -18.88
C THR A 398 -18.25 20.63 -17.42
N ASP A 399 -17.30 20.55 -16.46
CA ASP A 399 -17.54 20.78 -15.04
C ASP A 399 -17.50 22.29 -14.74
N THR A 400 -18.58 22.99 -15.07
CA THR A 400 -18.75 24.41 -14.76
C THR A 400 -19.34 24.60 -13.36
N ALA A 401 -19.13 25.78 -12.75
CA ALA A 401 -19.70 26.12 -11.45
C ALA A 401 -21.23 26.01 -11.46
N GLU A 402 -21.88 26.34 -12.57
CA GLU A 402 -23.33 26.21 -12.78
C GLU A 402 -23.80 24.76 -12.77
N GLY A 403 -23.00 23.82 -13.34
CA GLY A 403 -23.30 22.39 -13.30
C GLY A 403 -23.23 21.78 -11.89
N ARG A 404 -22.37 22.32 -11.03
CA ARG A 404 -22.29 21.88 -9.62
C ARG A 404 -23.47 22.38 -8.79
N THR A 405 -23.91 23.61 -9.05
CA THR A 405 -25.09 24.19 -8.37
C THR A 405 -26.36 23.40 -8.74
N SER A 406 -26.54 23.09 -10.01
CA SER A 406 -27.68 22.31 -10.47
C SER A 406 -27.69 20.86 -9.95
N GLN A 407 -26.52 20.21 -9.80
CA GLN A 407 -26.44 18.90 -9.16
C GLN A 407 -26.75 18.95 -7.65
N ALA A 408 -26.28 19.97 -6.96
CA ALA A 408 -26.58 20.17 -5.54
C ALA A 408 -28.09 20.44 -5.33
N GLU A 409 -28.71 21.23 -6.20
CA GLU A 409 -30.14 21.47 -6.20
C GLU A 409 -30.96 20.21 -6.49
N GLN A 410 -30.55 19.38 -7.45
CA GLN A 410 -31.17 18.09 -7.73
C GLN A 410 -31.08 17.10 -6.56
N ILE A 411 -29.95 17.06 -5.88
CA ILE A 411 -29.78 16.22 -4.70
C ILE A 411 -30.65 16.70 -3.54
N LEU A 412 -30.75 18.00 -3.34
CA LEU A 412 -31.65 18.62 -2.35
C LEU A 412 -33.10 18.34 -2.64
N GLU A 413 -33.52 18.43 -3.91
CA GLU A 413 -34.88 18.15 -4.36
C GLU A 413 -35.24 16.65 -4.21
N GLN A 414 -34.29 15.75 -4.51
CA GLN A 414 -34.47 14.31 -4.26
C GLN A 414 -34.54 13.98 -2.76
N ALA A 415 -33.75 14.65 -1.92
CA ALA A 415 -33.82 14.48 -0.48
C ALA A 415 -35.15 14.98 0.12
N GLN A 416 -35.67 16.11 -0.38
CA GLN A 416 -36.96 16.66 0.03
C GLN A 416 -38.13 15.76 -0.40
N THR A 417 -38.12 15.26 -1.63
CA THR A 417 -39.18 14.33 -2.14
C THR A 417 -39.18 13.01 -1.36
N SER A 418 -37.99 12.49 -1.00
CA SER A 418 -37.85 11.27 -0.18
C SER A 418 -38.41 11.48 1.25
N SER A 419 -38.15 12.65 1.84
CA SER A 419 -38.63 12.98 3.19
C SER A 419 -40.17 13.19 3.21
N GLU A 420 -40.73 13.77 2.17
CA GLU A 420 -42.22 13.91 2.01
C GLU A 420 -42.91 12.58 1.79
N GLN A 421 -42.33 11.64 1.04
CA GLN A 421 -42.88 10.29 0.87
C GLN A 421 -42.87 9.53 2.19
N THR A 422 -41.79 9.59 2.96
CA THR A 422 -41.70 8.94 4.28
C THR A 422 -42.71 9.54 5.28
N SER A 423 -42.93 10.84 5.23
CA SER A 423 -43.94 11.53 6.07
C SER A 423 -45.38 11.15 5.69
N LYS A 424 -45.68 10.98 4.40
CA LYS A 424 -47.02 10.54 3.91
C LYS A 424 -47.30 9.07 4.25
N GLU A 425 -46.29 8.20 4.23
CA GLU A 425 -46.46 6.79 4.62
C GLU A 425 -46.68 6.66 6.13
N GLN A 426 -46.00 7.46 6.97
CA GLN A 426 -46.26 7.48 8.41
C GLN A 426 -47.64 8.01 8.78
N THR A 427 -48.13 9.01 8.05
CA THR A 427 -49.50 9.55 8.30
C THR A 427 -50.60 8.59 7.83
N SER A 428 -50.35 7.82 6.78
CA SER A 428 -51.34 6.83 6.27
C SER A 428 -51.38 5.55 7.15
N SER A 429 -50.30 5.19 7.81
CA SER A 429 -50.27 4.05 8.74
C SER A 429 -50.87 4.37 10.11
N GLY A 430 -50.85 5.64 10.55
CA GLY A 430 -51.49 6.11 11.78
C GLY A 430 -53.02 6.27 11.70
N ALA A 431 -53.60 6.29 10.48
CA ALA A 431 -55.02 6.41 10.27
C ALA A 431 -55.78 5.05 10.15
N ARG A 432 -55.04 3.93 10.38
CA ARG A 432 -55.61 2.57 10.31
C ARG A 432 -55.55 1.80 11.67
N MET A 433 -55.42 2.51 12.77
CA MET A 433 -55.68 2.00 14.11
C MET A 433 -56.93 2.67 14.68
#